data_9e3eeeee8e50a88cd18f9e5d05a6ffec
#
_entry.id   9e3eeeee8e50a88cd18f9e5d05a6ffec
#
_cell.length_a   1.000
_cell.length_b   1.000
_cell.length_c   1.000
_cell.angle_alpha   90.00
_cell.angle_beta   90.00
_cell.angle_gamma   90.00
#
_symmetry.space_group_name_H-M   'P 1'
#
loop_
_entity.id
_entity.type
_entity.pdbx_description
1 polymer ?
#
loop_
_entity_poly.entity_id
_entity_poly.type
_entity_poly.pdbx_seq_one_letter_code
_entity_poly.pdbx_strand_id
1 'polypeptide(L)'
;EKAQPNRYKPGHSKLIDDAVATLGLRIMPATLYWDLVDAFFKAEMYYEAEVAQRYAVPTLSDLAAIASSEEVKSEYGDTKAEGGREIIPTFITGVREAVGDFPIFAGTTRFDLGSSRVVSLDLQDVAVLGSAAAQKQTSLMFMIARESFMKKVAYSREDLPFFDAMARPYFTKMVNEIVDENKVLCMDEFHKTGGHPILRQQVLTDGREARKWNMEIVLASQLMEDFGDLCKIATTKFIMDSGTVETRRWMRENIGLTPVEVQGLMNFVHGPNADGSTFLAQFETKSSPFSQLFTLTPGPMRLWALSTTAEDRKLRMMLYDAMPRDAARRLLAKRFPSGSCKKLVERRKQEQFADAEFVDEAMESSVIEKIG
;
A
#
# COMPACT_ATOMS: atom_id res chain seq x y z
N GLU A 1 -39.69 3.18 15.84
CA GLU A 1 -39.13 2.35 14.75
C GLU A 1 -37.60 2.34 14.90
N LYS A 2 -37.03 1.23 15.39
CA LYS A 2 -35.57 1.05 15.47
C LYS A 2 -35.04 1.08 14.03
N ALA A 3 -34.16 2.02 13.71
CA ALA A 3 -33.49 2.09 12.42
C ALA A 3 -32.82 0.73 12.15
N GLN A 4 -33.22 0.05 11.10
CA GLN A 4 -32.54 -1.16 10.63
C GLN A 4 -31.30 -0.68 9.87
N PRO A 5 -30.07 -0.97 10.34
CA PRO A 5 -28.85 -0.40 9.78
C PRO A 5 -28.64 -0.78 8.31
N ASN A 6 -29.15 -1.93 7.88
CA ASN A 6 -28.95 -2.49 6.54
C ASN A 6 -30.05 -2.15 5.52
N ARG A 7 -30.98 -1.24 5.88
CA ARG A 7 -32.03 -0.81 4.99
C ARG A 7 -31.48 0.11 3.90
N TYR A 8 -31.87 -0.17 2.65
CA TYR A 8 -31.48 0.68 1.53
C TYR A 8 -31.99 2.12 1.71
N LYS A 9 -31.11 3.07 1.47
CA LYS A 9 -31.42 4.52 1.53
C LYS A 9 -30.96 5.17 0.22
N PRO A 10 -31.87 5.61 -0.63
CA PRO A 10 -31.50 6.38 -1.83
C PRO A 10 -30.63 7.61 -1.48
N GLY A 11 -29.69 7.91 -2.34
CA GLY A 11 -28.75 9.02 -2.14
C GLY A 11 -27.49 8.68 -1.36
N HIS A 12 -27.37 7.49 -0.75
CA HIS A 12 -26.15 7.07 -0.07
C HIS A 12 -25.00 6.72 -1.03
N SER A 13 -25.32 6.16 -2.19
CA SER A 13 -24.35 5.84 -3.23
C SER A 13 -24.99 5.99 -4.60
N LYS A 14 -24.49 6.93 -5.38
CA LYS A 14 -24.96 7.17 -6.75
C LYS A 14 -24.83 5.91 -7.62
N LEU A 15 -23.75 5.14 -7.43
CA LEU A 15 -23.53 3.90 -8.19
C LEU A 15 -24.66 2.89 -7.95
N ILE A 16 -25.05 2.71 -6.68
CA ILE A 16 -26.14 1.80 -6.31
C ILE A 16 -27.48 2.33 -6.85
N ASP A 17 -27.73 3.63 -6.72
CA ASP A 17 -28.97 4.25 -7.18
C ASP A 17 -29.13 4.12 -8.71
N ASP A 18 -28.05 4.35 -9.45
CA ASP A 18 -28.01 4.19 -10.92
C ASP A 18 -28.24 2.71 -11.32
N ALA A 19 -27.67 1.76 -10.59
CA ALA A 19 -27.89 0.33 -10.81
C ALA A 19 -29.35 -0.10 -10.53
N VAL A 20 -29.94 0.38 -9.45
CA VAL A 20 -31.33 0.16 -9.11
C VAL A 20 -32.23 0.68 -10.23
N ALA A 21 -31.97 1.89 -10.74
CA ALA A 21 -32.71 2.49 -11.85
C ALA A 21 -32.52 1.70 -13.15
N THR A 22 -31.32 1.27 -13.46
CA THR A 22 -30.98 0.48 -14.68
C THR A 22 -31.75 -0.84 -14.70
N LEU A 23 -31.85 -1.52 -13.56
CA LEU A 23 -32.57 -2.78 -13.44
C LEU A 23 -34.07 -2.61 -13.22
N GLY A 24 -34.56 -1.38 -13.05
CA GLY A 24 -35.98 -1.10 -12.78
C GLY A 24 -36.47 -1.77 -11.49
N LEU A 25 -35.61 -1.87 -10.48
CA LEU A 25 -35.97 -2.56 -9.24
C LEU A 25 -37.03 -1.77 -8.46
N ARG A 26 -38.10 -2.48 -8.04
CA ARG A 26 -39.13 -1.90 -7.19
C ARG A 26 -38.59 -1.82 -5.75
N ILE A 27 -38.34 -0.61 -5.30
CA ILE A 27 -37.91 -0.34 -3.93
C ILE A 27 -39.11 -0.18 -3.00
N MET A 28 -39.10 -0.96 -1.93
CA MET A 28 -40.07 -0.92 -0.85
C MET A 28 -39.44 -0.30 0.40
N PRO A 29 -40.23 0.25 1.34
CA PRO A 29 -39.67 0.78 2.60
C PRO A 29 -38.88 -0.23 3.42
N ALA A 30 -39.09 -1.53 3.20
CA ALA A 30 -38.35 -2.62 3.86
C ALA A 30 -37.18 -3.18 3.07
N THR A 31 -36.94 -2.70 1.85
CA THR A 31 -35.82 -3.20 1.02
C THR A 31 -34.47 -3.03 1.73
N LEU A 32 -33.72 -4.11 1.81
CA LEU A 32 -32.38 -4.14 2.42
C LEU A 32 -31.30 -4.02 1.35
N TYR A 33 -30.12 -3.59 1.72
CA TYR A 33 -28.96 -3.66 0.81
C TYR A 33 -28.65 -5.09 0.37
N TRP A 34 -28.92 -6.11 1.20
CA TRP A 34 -28.79 -7.52 0.81
C TRP A 34 -29.71 -7.92 -0.34
N ASP A 35 -30.93 -7.37 -0.40
CA ASP A 35 -31.85 -7.61 -1.53
C ASP A 35 -31.28 -7.06 -2.83
N LEU A 36 -30.55 -5.92 -2.75
CA LEU A 36 -29.87 -5.33 -3.90
C LEU A 36 -28.61 -6.13 -4.30
N VAL A 37 -27.82 -6.61 -3.32
CA VAL A 37 -26.68 -7.51 -3.59
C VAL A 37 -27.14 -8.71 -4.40
N ASP A 38 -28.23 -9.36 -3.98
CA ASP A 38 -28.80 -10.51 -4.68
C ASP A 38 -29.27 -10.16 -6.10
N ALA A 39 -29.93 -9.02 -6.26
CA ALA A 39 -30.40 -8.57 -7.56
C ALA A 39 -29.24 -8.24 -8.50
N PHE A 40 -28.20 -7.60 -8.00
CA PHE A 40 -27.03 -7.21 -8.77
C PHE A 40 -26.18 -8.43 -9.17
N PHE A 41 -25.97 -9.41 -8.29
CA PHE A 41 -25.32 -10.67 -8.66
C PHE A 41 -26.07 -11.44 -9.74
N LYS A 42 -27.41 -11.48 -9.66
CA LYS A 42 -28.26 -12.10 -10.70
C LYS A 42 -28.18 -11.40 -12.06
N ALA A 43 -27.93 -10.09 -12.03
CA ALA A 43 -27.77 -9.26 -13.23
C ALA A 43 -26.31 -9.16 -13.71
N GLU A 44 -25.38 -9.91 -13.10
CA GLU A 44 -23.93 -9.88 -13.38
C GLU A 44 -23.28 -8.49 -13.16
N MET A 45 -23.94 -7.63 -12.38
CA MET A 45 -23.41 -6.33 -11.95
C MET A 45 -22.57 -6.50 -10.68
N TYR A 46 -21.42 -7.16 -10.83
CA TYR A 46 -20.60 -7.64 -9.70
C TYR A 46 -19.99 -6.50 -8.88
N TYR A 47 -19.57 -5.44 -9.54
CA TYR A 47 -18.98 -4.28 -8.85
C TYR A 47 -20.01 -3.54 -8.00
N GLU A 48 -21.20 -3.34 -8.54
CA GLU A 48 -22.33 -2.75 -7.84
C GLU A 48 -22.78 -3.62 -6.66
N ALA A 49 -22.76 -4.94 -6.83
CA ALA A 49 -23.02 -5.90 -5.75
C ALA A 49 -21.97 -5.78 -4.63
N GLU A 50 -20.68 -5.72 -4.94
CA GLU A 50 -19.61 -5.51 -3.96
C GLU A 50 -19.79 -4.18 -3.20
N VAL A 51 -20.15 -3.10 -3.90
CA VAL A 51 -20.39 -1.81 -3.26
C VAL A 51 -21.63 -1.85 -2.38
N ALA A 52 -22.73 -2.47 -2.83
CA ALA A 52 -23.94 -2.64 -2.03
C ALA A 52 -23.68 -3.46 -0.75
N GLN A 53 -22.86 -4.49 -0.84
CA GLN A 53 -22.47 -5.33 0.31
C GLN A 53 -21.80 -4.51 1.44
N ARG A 54 -21.05 -3.46 1.11
CA ARG A 54 -20.43 -2.58 2.11
C ARG A 54 -21.44 -1.86 2.99
N TYR A 55 -22.64 -1.61 2.46
CA TYR A 55 -23.77 -1.03 3.21
C TYR A 55 -24.69 -2.09 3.82
N ALA A 56 -24.59 -3.33 3.37
CA ALA A 56 -25.37 -4.44 3.89
C ALA A 56 -24.83 -5.02 5.21
N VAL A 57 -23.54 -4.81 5.51
CA VAL A 57 -22.88 -5.30 6.72
C VAL A 57 -22.89 -4.26 7.84
N PRO A 58 -22.91 -4.68 9.14
CA PRO A 58 -22.80 -3.76 10.26
C PRO A 58 -21.49 -2.99 10.24
N THR A 59 -21.52 -1.74 10.66
CA THR A 59 -20.34 -0.93 10.95
C THR A 59 -19.83 -1.21 12.36
N LEU A 60 -18.62 -0.74 12.70
CA LEU A 60 -18.10 -0.85 14.06
C LEU A 60 -19.03 -0.14 15.09
N SER A 61 -19.64 0.96 14.68
CA SER A 61 -20.60 1.68 15.54
C SER A 61 -21.86 0.85 15.84
N ASP A 62 -22.31 0.03 14.88
CA ASP A 62 -23.47 -0.83 15.07
C ASP A 62 -23.18 -1.97 16.06
N LEU A 63 -21.93 -2.41 16.18
CA LEU A 63 -21.53 -3.48 17.11
C LEU A 63 -21.80 -3.10 18.58
N ALA A 64 -21.66 -1.83 18.95
CA ALA A 64 -21.99 -1.38 20.31
C ALA A 64 -23.50 -1.49 20.60
N ALA A 65 -24.35 -1.25 19.60
CA ALA A 65 -25.79 -1.42 19.73
C ALA A 65 -26.18 -2.92 19.78
N ILE A 66 -25.58 -3.74 18.94
CA ILE A 66 -25.80 -5.20 18.89
C ILE A 66 -25.38 -5.84 20.21
N ALA A 67 -24.21 -5.47 20.76
CA ALA A 67 -23.72 -5.97 22.04
C ALA A 67 -24.67 -5.61 23.22
N SER A 68 -25.52 -4.60 23.05
CA SER A 68 -26.51 -4.20 24.06
C SER A 68 -27.86 -4.93 23.91
N SER A 69 -28.00 -5.82 22.92
CA SER A 69 -29.26 -6.57 22.67
C SER A 69 -29.53 -7.59 23.80
N GLU A 70 -30.77 -7.95 23.95
CA GLU A 70 -31.17 -8.93 24.99
C GLU A 70 -30.62 -10.33 24.68
N GLU A 71 -30.46 -10.68 23.39
CA GLU A 71 -29.89 -11.95 22.96
C GLU A 71 -28.43 -12.07 23.42
N VAL A 72 -27.62 -11.04 23.18
CA VAL A 72 -26.21 -11.01 23.59
C VAL A 72 -26.08 -10.95 25.10
N LYS A 73 -26.93 -10.18 25.79
CA LYS A 73 -26.95 -10.13 27.27
C LYS A 73 -27.34 -11.47 27.89
N SER A 74 -28.28 -12.20 27.30
CA SER A 74 -28.69 -13.50 27.83
C SER A 74 -27.57 -14.55 27.70
N GLU A 75 -26.71 -14.43 26.69
CA GLU A 75 -25.62 -15.38 26.45
C GLU A 75 -24.32 -15.01 27.17
N TYR A 76 -23.97 -13.73 27.20
CA TYR A 76 -22.67 -13.22 27.68
C TYR A 76 -22.77 -12.30 28.90
N GLY A 77 -23.98 -12.07 29.46
CA GLY A 77 -24.20 -11.11 30.55
C GLY A 77 -23.39 -11.43 31.82
N ASP A 78 -23.24 -12.72 32.13
CA ASP A 78 -22.49 -13.18 33.30
C ASP A 78 -20.98 -13.37 33.04
N THR A 79 -20.55 -13.18 31.78
CA THR A 79 -19.14 -13.36 31.39
C THR A 79 -18.32 -12.17 31.83
N LYS A 80 -17.16 -12.45 32.43
CA LYS A 80 -16.24 -11.43 32.90
C LYS A 80 -14.98 -11.35 32.03
N ALA A 81 -14.58 -10.12 31.72
CA ALA A 81 -13.30 -9.83 31.10
C ALA A 81 -12.16 -9.93 32.11
N GLU A 82 -10.93 -9.87 31.63
CA GLU A 82 -9.74 -9.82 32.49
C GLU A 82 -9.84 -8.67 33.51
N GLY A 83 -9.51 -8.98 34.77
CA GLY A 83 -9.68 -8.04 35.89
C GLY A 83 -11.10 -8.03 36.48
N GLY A 84 -11.99 -8.99 36.14
CA GLY A 84 -13.30 -9.21 36.76
C GLY A 84 -14.40 -8.21 36.35
N ARG A 85 -14.14 -7.37 35.34
CA ARG A 85 -15.13 -6.44 34.78
C ARG A 85 -16.13 -7.18 33.88
N GLU A 86 -17.38 -6.70 33.82
CA GLU A 86 -18.37 -7.23 32.91
C GLU A 86 -17.91 -7.08 31.45
N ILE A 87 -18.03 -8.16 30.66
CA ILE A 87 -17.48 -8.19 29.28
C ILE A 87 -18.22 -7.23 28.34
N ILE A 88 -19.56 -7.18 28.42
CA ILE A 88 -20.39 -6.38 27.51
C ILE A 88 -20.12 -4.86 27.68
N PRO A 89 -20.19 -4.28 28.88
CA PRO A 89 -19.82 -2.88 29.08
C PRO A 89 -18.37 -2.56 28.70
N THR A 90 -17.43 -3.48 28.98
CA THR A 90 -16.03 -3.34 28.60
C THR A 90 -15.86 -3.30 27.09
N PHE A 91 -16.52 -4.20 26.36
CA PHE A 91 -16.52 -4.23 24.89
C PHE A 91 -17.12 -2.94 24.30
N ILE A 92 -18.31 -2.53 24.78
CA ILE A 92 -18.98 -1.33 24.28
C ILE A 92 -18.12 -0.08 24.49
N THR A 93 -17.46 0.02 25.64
CA THR A 93 -16.55 1.15 25.94
C THR A 93 -15.36 1.13 24.99
N GLY A 94 -14.71 -0.03 24.78
CA GLY A 94 -13.60 -0.17 23.85
C GLY A 94 -13.98 0.16 22.41
N VAL A 95 -15.15 -0.26 21.94
CA VAL A 95 -15.65 0.08 20.60
C VAL A 95 -15.87 1.59 20.46
N ARG A 96 -16.49 2.24 21.46
CA ARG A 96 -16.73 3.68 21.44
C ARG A 96 -15.42 4.49 21.46
N GLU A 97 -14.47 4.08 22.27
CA GLU A 97 -13.13 4.68 22.29
C GLU A 97 -12.43 4.51 20.92
N ALA A 98 -12.46 3.31 20.34
CA ALA A 98 -11.86 3.06 19.03
C ALA A 98 -12.49 3.91 17.92
N VAL A 99 -13.82 4.09 17.92
CA VAL A 99 -14.52 4.95 16.95
C VAL A 99 -14.23 6.43 17.20
N GLY A 100 -14.08 6.85 18.48
CA GLY A 100 -13.74 8.21 18.85
C GLY A 100 -12.29 8.58 18.46
N ASP A 101 -11.35 7.69 18.74
CA ASP A 101 -9.93 7.88 18.42
C ASP A 101 -9.66 7.77 16.92
N PHE A 102 -10.40 6.91 16.22
CA PHE A 102 -10.21 6.60 14.80
C PHE A 102 -11.54 6.67 14.02
N PRO A 103 -12.03 7.88 13.67
CA PRO A 103 -13.31 8.05 12.97
C PRO A 103 -13.44 7.31 11.64
N ILE A 104 -12.31 6.91 11.04
CA ILE A 104 -12.29 6.10 9.80
C ILE A 104 -13.03 4.77 9.96
N PHE A 105 -13.17 4.25 11.18
CA PHE A 105 -13.90 3.02 11.48
C PHE A 105 -15.40 3.23 11.77
N ALA A 106 -15.84 4.48 11.90
CA ALA A 106 -17.23 4.77 12.28
C ALA A 106 -18.23 4.48 11.17
N GLY A 107 -17.79 4.45 9.92
CA GLY A 107 -18.67 4.38 8.75
C GLY A 107 -18.37 3.25 7.78
N THR A 108 -19.13 3.23 6.72
CA THR A 108 -18.96 2.29 5.60
C THR A 108 -17.62 2.51 4.91
N THR A 109 -16.93 1.44 4.56
CA THR A 109 -15.65 1.48 3.82
C THR A 109 -15.83 2.17 2.48
N ARG A 110 -15.17 3.32 2.30
CA ARG A 110 -15.15 4.09 1.05
C ARG A 110 -13.92 3.82 0.19
N PHE A 111 -12.93 3.17 0.78
CA PHE A 111 -11.68 2.84 0.10
C PHE A 111 -11.87 1.62 -0.78
N ASP A 112 -11.53 1.74 -2.05
CA ASP A 112 -11.62 0.66 -3.03
C ASP A 112 -10.41 0.69 -3.98
N LEU A 113 -9.77 -0.46 -4.16
CA LEU A 113 -8.70 -0.64 -5.12
C LEU A 113 -9.22 -0.92 -6.55
N GLY A 114 -10.53 -1.12 -6.71
CA GLY A 114 -11.13 -1.49 -7.97
C GLY A 114 -10.54 -2.78 -8.55
N SER A 115 -10.52 -2.90 -9.87
CA SER A 115 -9.89 -3.99 -10.61
C SER A 115 -8.42 -3.72 -10.97
N SER A 116 -7.81 -2.70 -10.34
CA SER A 116 -6.42 -2.31 -10.66
C SER A 116 -5.43 -3.40 -10.29
N ARG A 117 -4.59 -3.79 -11.25
CA ARG A 117 -3.51 -4.78 -11.05
C ARG A 117 -2.26 -4.15 -10.41
N VAL A 118 -2.08 -2.85 -10.57
CA VAL A 118 -0.99 -2.08 -9.95
C VAL A 118 -1.61 -0.99 -9.10
N VAL A 119 -1.32 -1.03 -7.81
CA VAL A 119 -1.84 -0.09 -6.81
C VAL A 119 -0.67 0.52 -6.05
N SER A 120 -0.71 1.82 -5.86
CA SER A 120 0.21 2.54 -5.00
C SER A 120 -0.59 3.34 -3.98
N LEU A 121 -0.32 3.11 -2.69
CA LEU A 121 -0.94 3.83 -1.58
C LEU A 121 0.10 4.74 -0.95
N ASP A 122 -0.12 6.05 -1.04
CA ASP A 122 0.70 7.03 -0.33
C ASP A 122 0.17 7.16 1.11
N LEU A 123 1.00 6.80 2.08
CA LEU A 123 0.68 6.88 3.51
C LEU A 123 1.35 8.06 4.20
N GLN A 124 2.01 8.97 3.45
CA GLN A 124 2.81 10.05 4.02
C GLN A 124 2.00 10.94 4.96
N ASP A 125 0.78 11.31 4.55
CA ASP A 125 -0.07 12.23 5.32
C ASP A 125 -0.76 11.57 6.54
N VAL A 126 -0.83 10.23 6.55
CA VAL A 126 -1.50 9.48 7.62
C VAL A 126 -0.53 8.71 8.51
N ALA A 127 0.71 8.53 8.08
CA ALA A 127 1.78 7.89 8.83
C ALA A 127 2.62 8.95 9.57
N VAL A 128 2.08 9.49 10.65
CA VAL A 128 2.71 10.54 11.44
C VAL A 128 3.71 9.95 12.43
N LEU A 129 4.90 10.53 12.51
CA LEU A 129 5.92 10.17 13.51
C LEU A 129 5.78 11.06 14.75
N GLY A 130 6.11 10.53 15.92
CA GLY A 130 6.14 11.32 17.15
C GLY A 130 5.55 10.62 18.37
N SER A 131 4.38 11.06 18.84
CA SER A 131 3.76 10.52 20.06
C SER A 131 3.30 9.06 19.92
N ALA A 132 3.05 8.39 21.05
CA ALA A 132 2.50 7.03 21.05
C ALA A 132 1.16 6.92 20.29
N ALA A 133 0.33 7.97 20.35
CA ALA A 133 -0.91 8.02 19.56
C ALA A 133 -0.65 8.09 18.06
N ALA A 134 0.31 8.92 17.62
CA ALA A 134 0.71 9.00 16.21
C ALA A 134 1.29 7.67 15.70
N GLN A 135 2.11 7.00 16.51
CA GLN A 135 2.62 5.69 16.17
C GLN A 135 1.51 4.64 16.02
N LYS A 136 0.51 4.64 16.92
CA LYS A 136 -0.65 3.76 16.85
C LYS A 136 -1.46 4.02 15.56
N GLN A 137 -1.67 5.29 15.21
CA GLN A 137 -2.33 5.68 13.95
C GLN A 137 -1.56 5.17 12.73
N THR A 138 -0.24 5.37 12.69
CA THR A 138 0.63 4.89 11.60
C THR A 138 0.49 3.37 11.39
N SER A 139 0.59 2.59 12.48
CA SER A 139 0.44 1.13 12.39
C SER A 139 -0.92 0.74 11.87
N LEU A 140 -1.95 1.40 12.33
CA LEU A 140 -3.32 1.16 11.90
C LEU A 140 -3.48 1.41 10.39
N MET A 141 -2.92 2.52 9.87
CA MET A 141 -2.97 2.85 8.45
C MET A 141 -2.21 1.83 7.59
N PHE A 142 -1.04 1.36 8.04
CA PHE A 142 -0.32 0.28 7.37
C PHE A 142 -1.11 -1.03 7.36
N MET A 143 -1.78 -1.39 8.47
CA MET A 143 -2.63 -2.58 8.55
C MET A 143 -3.84 -2.49 7.60
N ILE A 144 -4.50 -1.33 7.53
CA ILE A 144 -5.63 -1.09 6.60
C ILE A 144 -5.16 -1.20 5.15
N ALA A 145 -4.02 -0.58 4.82
CA ALA A 145 -3.44 -0.64 3.48
C ALA A 145 -3.10 -2.08 3.08
N ARG A 146 -2.43 -2.81 3.98
CA ARG A 146 -2.13 -4.24 3.80
C ARG A 146 -3.41 -5.06 3.61
N GLU A 147 -4.40 -4.91 4.50
CA GLU A 147 -5.64 -5.66 4.45
C GLU A 147 -6.40 -5.41 3.15
N SER A 148 -6.43 -4.16 2.69
CA SER A 148 -7.05 -3.80 1.42
C SER A 148 -6.41 -4.51 0.23
N PHE A 149 -5.08 -4.70 0.26
CA PHE A 149 -4.35 -5.49 -0.73
C PHE A 149 -4.63 -6.99 -0.56
N MET A 150 -4.45 -7.53 0.65
CA MET A 150 -4.60 -8.96 0.93
C MET A 150 -6.00 -9.46 0.64
N LYS A 151 -7.03 -8.69 0.94
CA LYS A 151 -8.44 -9.00 0.65
C LYS A 151 -8.68 -9.39 -0.82
N LYS A 152 -7.87 -8.87 -1.75
CA LYS A 152 -8.04 -9.15 -3.19
C LYS A 152 -7.17 -10.30 -3.71
N VAL A 153 -6.11 -10.65 -3.00
CA VAL A 153 -5.09 -11.57 -3.51
C VAL A 153 -4.90 -12.83 -2.67
N ALA A 154 -5.39 -12.84 -1.43
CA ALA A 154 -5.22 -13.95 -0.50
C ALA A 154 -6.40 -14.94 -0.53
N TYR A 155 -6.89 -15.26 -1.71
CA TYR A 155 -7.89 -16.31 -1.89
C TYR A 155 -7.24 -17.62 -2.32
N SER A 156 -7.83 -18.74 -1.88
CA SER A 156 -7.47 -20.09 -2.31
C SER A 156 -8.69 -20.82 -2.91
N ARG A 157 -8.43 -21.90 -3.66
CA ARG A 157 -9.54 -22.74 -4.17
C ARG A 157 -10.30 -23.44 -3.03
N GLU A 158 -9.69 -23.58 -1.87
CA GLU A 158 -10.29 -24.17 -0.67
C GLU A 158 -11.34 -23.25 -0.04
N ASP A 159 -11.30 -21.94 -0.35
CA ASP A 159 -12.29 -20.96 0.14
C ASP A 159 -13.61 -21.03 -0.65
N LEU A 160 -13.60 -21.57 -1.87
CA LEU A 160 -14.76 -21.58 -2.77
C LEU A 160 -16.04 -22.23 -2.19
N PRO A 161 -15.98 -23.33 -1.42
CA PRO A 161 -17.19 -23.92 -0.82
C PRO A 161 -17.88 -22.99 0.19
N PHE A 162 -17.16 -22.05 0.79
CA PHE A 162 -17.68 -21.13 1.81
C PHE A 162 -18.38 -19.90 1.23
N PHE A 163 -18.19 -19.62 -0.08
CA PHE A 163 -18.96 -18.56 -0.71
C PHE A 163 -20.41 -18.96 -0.92
N ASP A 164 -21.32 -17.97 -0.80
CA ASP A 164 -22.73 -18.16 -1.10
C ASP A 164 -22.92 -18.75 -2.51
N ALA A 165 -23.93 -19.62 -2.65
CA ALA A 165 -24.17 -20.34 -3.90
C ALA A 165 -24.38 -19.41 -5.10
N MET A 166 -24.98 -18.23 -4.88
CA MET A 166 -25.24 -17.25 -5.93
C MET A 166 -23.98 -16.51 -6.36
N ALA A 167 -23.12 -16.15 -5.42
CA ALA A 167 -21.87 -15.44 -5.68
C ALA A 167 -20.71 -16.39 -6.11
N ARG A 168 -20.83 -17.69 -5.84
CA ARG A 168 -19.78 -18.69 -6.08
C ARG A 168 -19.27 -18.73 -7.54
N PRO A 169 -20.10 -18.64 -8.60
CA PRO A 169 -19.59 -18.64 -9.97
C PRO A 169 -18.63 -17.46 -10.23
N TYR A 170 -18.97 -16.27 -9.73
CA TYR A 170 -18.11 -15.08 -9.83
C TYR A 170 -16.79 -15.28 -9.08
N PHE A 171 -16.84 -15.70 -7.81
CA PHE A 171 -15.64 -15.93 -7.01
C PHE A 171 -14.80 -17.09 -7.55
N THR A 172 -15.42 -18.12 -8.14
CA THR A 172 -14.67 -19.21 -8.79
C THR A 172 -13.84 -18.69 -9.96
N LYS A 173 -14.41 -17.85 -10.81
CA LYS A 173 -13.69 -17.23 -11.91
C LYS A 173 -12.54 -16.37 -11.39
N MET A 174 -12.82 -15.46 -10.45
CA MET A 174 -11.85 -14.55 -9.85
C MET A 174 -10.69 -15.33 -9.17
N VAL A 175 -10.99 -16.33 -8.33
CA VAL A 175 -9.99 -17.14 -7.63
C VAL A 175 -9.09 -17.89 -8.63
N ASN A 176 -9.67 -18.48 -9.67
CA ASN A 176 -8.90 -19.17 -10.69
C ASN A 176 -7.97 -18.24 -11.48
N GLU A 177 -8.36 -16.99 -11.69
CA GLU A 177 -7.50 -15.97 -12.33
C GLU A 177 -6.34 -15.55 -11.44
N ILE A 178 -6.58 -15.35 -10.13
CA ILE A 178 -5.57 -14.77 -9.24
C ILE A 178 -4.64 -15.79 -8.57
N VAL A 179 -5.08 -17.05 -8.36
CA VAL A 179 -4.29 -18.04 -7.59
C VAL A 179 -2.93 -18.32 -8.24
N ASP A 180 -2.90 -18.42 -9.56
CA ASP A 180 -1.70 -18.78 -10.31
C ASP A 180 -0.86 -17.54 -10.72
N GLU A 181 -1.38 -16.32 -10.51
CA GLU A 181 -0.64 -15.09 -10.80
C GLU A 181 0.43 -14.81 -9.76
N ASN A 182 1.58 -14.29 -10.22
CA ASN A 182 2.60 -13.74 -9.34
C ASN A 182 2.14 -12.40 -8.77
N LYS A 183 2.24 -12.24 -7.47
CA LYS A 183 1.85 -11.04 -6.74
C LYS A 183 3.05 -10.45 -6.05
N VAL A 184 3.11 -9.13 -5.97
CA VAL A 184 4.17 -8.41 -5.25
C VAL A 184 3.56 -7.42 -4.28
N LEU A 185 3.90 -7.54 -3.01
CA LEU A 185 3.59 -6.57 -1.97
C LEU A 185 4.86 -5.80 -1.63
N CYS A 186 4.91 -4.51 -2.00
CA CYS A 186 6.01 -3.62 -1.65
C CYS A 186 5.64 -2.74 -0.46
N MET A 187 6.51 -2.67 0.54
CA MET A 187 6.44 -1.70 1.64
C MET A 187 7.73 -0.87 1.66
N ASP A 188 7.60 0.40 1.29
CA ASP A 188 8.69 1.36 1.38
C ASP A 188 8.70 2.05 2.75
N GLU A 189 9.84 2.63 3.12
CA GLU A 189 10.03 3.29 4.42
C GLU A 189 9.64 2.40 5.62
N PHE A 190 10.04 1.12 5.58
CA PHE A 190 9.64 0.11 6.57
C PHE A 190 10.00 0.49 8.01
N HIS A 191 11.02 1.35 8.21
CA HIS A 191 11.37 1.90 9.51
C HIS A 191 10.21 2.65 10.19
N LYS A 192 9.26 3.23 9.43
CA LYS A 192 8.07 3.87 9.98
C LYS A 192 7.17 2.91 10.76
N THR A 193 7.34 1.61 10.55
CA THR A 193 6.66 0.57 11.32
C THR A 193 7.35 0.26 12.66
N GLY A 194 8.51 0.86 12.91
CA GLY A 194 9.51 0.48 13.92
C GLY A 194 9.09 0.46 15.38
N GLY A 195 7.98 1.13 15.73
CA GLY A 195 7.44 1.14 17.11
C GLY A 195 6.39 0.06 17.41
N HIS A 196 6.00 -0.78 16.42
CA HIS A 196 4.81 -1.63 16.56
C HIS A 196 5.10 -3.12 16.36
N PRO A 197 5.29 -3.88 17.45
CA PRO A 197 5.55 -5.32 17.42
C PRO A 197 4.48 -6.11 16.64
N ILE A 198 3.21 -5.71 16.75
CA ILE A 198 2.08 -6.39 16.09
C ILE A 198 2.21 -6.32 14.57
N LEU A 199 2.51 -5.13 14.02
CA LEU A 199 2.67 -4.97 12.57
C LEU A 199 3.88 -5.75 12.04
N ARG A 200 5.01 -5.69 12.75
CA ARG A 200 6.20 -6.49 12.40
C ARG A 200 5.92 -7.98 12.44
N GLN A 201 5.21 -8.45 13.46
CA GLN A 201 4.80 -9.85 13.57
C GLN A 201 3.87 -10.25 12.41
N GLN A 202 2.96 -9.36 12.00
CA GLN A 202 2.09 -9.61 10.85
C GLN A 202 2.89 -9.75 9.55
N VAL A 203 3.83 -8.83 9.29
CA VAL A 203 4.69 -8.90 8.10
C VAL A 203 5.58 -10.15 8.12
N LEU A 204 6.05 -10.56 9.30
CA LEU A 204 6.81 -11.80 9.46
C LEU A 204 5.95 -13.04 9.13
N THR A 205 4.70 -13.04 9.56
CA THR A 205 3.71 -14.09 9.24
C THR A 205 3.44 -14.11 7.73
N ASP A 206 3.20 -12.96 7.13
CA ASP A 206 2.99 -12.81 5.69
C ASP A 206 4.20 -13.35 4.89
N GLY A 207 5.43 -13.02 5.33
CA GLY A 207 6.65 -13.51 4.69
C GLY A 207 6.79 -15.03 4.74
N ARG A 208 6.35 -15.67 5.83
CA ARG A 208 6.34 -17.13 5.96
C ARG A 208 5.28 -17.80 5.11
N GLU A 209 4.14 -17.13 4.91
CA GLU A 209 2.99 -17.66 4.19
C GLU A 209 2.92 -17.19 2.71
N ALA A 210 3.73 -16.23 2.30
CA ALA A 210 3.71 -15.60 0.98
C ALA A 210 3.71 -16.61 -0.19
N ARG A 211 4.45 -17.72 -0.02
CA ARG A 211 4.49 -18.81 -1.01
C ARG A 211 3.12 -19.45 -1.24
N LYS A 212 2.25 -19.49 -0.23
CA LYS A 212 0.89 -20.05 -0.32
C LYS A 212 0.05 -19.27 -1.34
N TRP A 213 0.29 -17.98 -1.47
CA TRP A 213 -0.45 -17.08 -2.37
C TRP A 213 0.34 -16.70 -3.63
N ASN A 214 1.45 -17.38 -3.91
CA ASN A 214 2.36 -17.03 -5.01
C ASN A 214 2.76 -15.53 -4.95
N MET A 215 3.14 -15.08 -3.76
CA MET A 215 3.40 -13.67 -3.46
C MET A 215 4.86 -13.45 -3.07
N GLU A 216 5.45 -12.42 -3.62
CA GLU A 216 6.72 -11.84 -3.20
C GLU A 216 6.48 -10.65 -2.28
N ILE A 217 7.23 -10.55 -1.19
CA ILE A 217 7.21 -9.39 -0.30
C ILE A 217 8.54 -8.65 -0.43
N VAL A 218 8.47 -7.39 -0.80
CA VAL A 218 9.62 -6.50 -0.94
C VAL A 218 9.53 -5.42 0.13
N LEU A 219 10.54 -5.35 0.99
CA LEU A 219 10.64 -4.35 2.05
C LEU A 219 11.84 -3.45 1.77
N ALA A 220 11.64 -2.14 1.86
CA ALA A 220 12.71 -1.16 1.75
C ALA A 220 12.78 -0.30 3.03
N SER A 221 13.99 -0.06 3.52
CA SER A 221 14.25 0.78 4.69
C SER A 221 15.63 1.41 4.61
N GLN A 222 15.87 2.41 5.46
CA GLN A 222 17.13 3.14 5.50
C GLN A 222 18.22 2.39 6.26
N LEU A 223 17.85 1.58 7.25
CA LEU A 223 18.80 0.80 8.06
C LEU A 223 18.48 -0.69 7.99
N MET A 224 19.50 -1.53 7.95
CA MET A 224 19.34 -2.98 7.96
C MET A 224 18.72 -3.51 9.27
N GLU A 225 19.01 -2.84 10.37
CA GLU A 225 18.49 -3.16 11.69
C GLU A 225 16.95 -3.05 11.77
N ASP A 226 16.34 -2.21 10.92
CA ASP A 226 14.89 -2.03 10.87
C ASP A 226 14.15 -3.33 10.54
N PHE A 227 14.78 -4.23 9.78
CA PHE A 227 14.17 -5.49 9.38
C PHE A 227 14.18 -6.56 10.48
N GLY A 228 15.14 -6.50 11.43
CA GLY A 228 15.25 -7.47 12.53
C GLY A 228 15.20 -8.92 12.05
N ASP A 229 14.29 -9.72 12.60
CA ASP A 229 14.15 -11.15 12.24
C ASP A 229 13.69 -11.41 10.80
N LEU A 230 13.13 -10.41 10.12
CA LEU A 230 12.75 -10.54 8.70
C LEU A 230 13.98 -10.80 7.82
N CYS A 231 15.16 -10.31 8.18
CA CYS A 231 16.40 -10.62 7.47
C CYS A 231 16.72 -12.12 7.44
N LYS A 232 16.28 -12.89 8.45
CA LYS A 232 16.55 -14.32 8.55
C LYS A 232 15.72 -15.16 7.59
N ILE A 233 14.57 -14.65 7.15
CA ILE A 233 13.68 -15.32 6.20
C ILE A 233 13.75 -14.74 4.79
N ALA A 234 14.41 -13.60 4.62
CA ALA A 234 14.58 -12.97 3.32
C ALA A 234 15.50 -13.81 2.43
N THR A 235 15.01 -14.18 1.25
CA THR A 235 15.75 -14.97 0.25
C THR A 235 16.72 -14.12 -0.56
N THR A 236 16.49 -12.81 -0.61
CA THR A 236 17.37 -11.85 -1.30
C THR A 236 17.50 -10.58 -0.47
N LYS A 237 18.71 -10.07 -0.35
CA LYS A 237 19.02 -8.85 0.39
C LYS A 237 19.83 -7.93 -0.52
N PHE A 238 19.35 -6.69 -0.71
CA PHE A 238 20.05 -5.65 -1.46
C PHE A 238 20.59 -4.61 -0.48
N ILE A 239 21.90 -4.47 -0.40
CA ILE A 239 22.58 -3.55 0.52
C ILE A 239 23.14 -2.40 -0.30
N MET A 240 22.54 -1.23 -0.18
CA MET A 240 22.79 -0.06 -1.02
C MET A 240 23.65 1.02 -0.33
N ASP A 241 24.05 0.77 0.91
CA ASP A 241 24.94 1.63 1.68
C ASP A 241 25.94 0.78 2.47
N SER A 242 27.17 1.26 2.61
CA SER A 242 28.20 0.60 3.42
C SER A 242 27.95 0.73 4.94
N GLY A 243 27.08 1.63 5.36
CA GLY A 243 26.66 1.86 6.73
C GLY A 243 27.77 2.35 7.67
N THR A 244 27.42 2.46 8.95
CA THR A 244 28.36 2.75 10.04
C THR A 244 29.16 1.50 10.45
N VAL A 245 30.10 1.64 11.37
CA VAL A 245 30.82 0.51 11.96
C VAL A 245 29.85 -0.44 12.67
N GLU A 246 28.87 0.11 13.39
CA GLU A 246 27.86 -0.62 14.12
C GLU A 246 26.95 -1.39 13.16
N THR A 247 26.45 -0.75 12.09
CA THR A 247 25.65 -1.40 11.05
C THR A 247 26.41 -2.56 10.38
N ARG A 248 27.68 -2.37 10.04
CA ARG A 248 28.50 -3.44 9.46
C ARG A 248 28.73 -4.60 10.43
N ARG A 249 28.89 -4.31 11.73
CA ARG A 249 28.97 -5.35 12.76
C ARG A 249 27.65 -6.12 12.84
N TRP A 250 26.52 -5.41 12.88
CA TRP A 250 25.20 -6.00 12.89
C TRP A 250 24.97 -6.91 11.67
N MET A 251 25.32 -6.45 10.47
CA MET A 251 25.22 -7.25 9.24
C MET A 251 26.04 -8.55 9.29
N ARG A 252 27.24 -8.50 9.85
CA ARG A 252 28.04 -9.71 10.05
C ARG A 252 27.39 -10.70 11.01
N GLU A 253 26.82 -10.21 12.11
CA GLU A 253 26.23 -11.04 13.17
C GLU A 253 24.84 -11.58 12.78
N ASN A 254 24.03 -10.84 12.03
CA ASN A 254 22.63 -11.17 11.77
C ASN A 254 22.34 -11.70 10.36
N ILE A 255 23.09 -11.30 9.35
CA ILE A 255 22.93 -11.78 7.97
C ILE A 255 24.18 -12.51 7.43
N GLY A 256 25.19 -12.69 8.27
CA GLY A 256 26.33 -13.55 7.97
C GLY A 256 27.31 -13.00 6.93
N LEU A 257 27.41 -11.67 6.77
CA LEU A 257 28.39 -11.11 5.84
C LEU A 257 29.82 -11.47 6.25
N THR A 258 30.59 -11.94 5.30
CA THR A 258 32.01 -12.23 5.47
C THR A 258 32.83 -10.95 5.53
N PRO A 259 34.05 -11.00 6.08
CA PRO A 259 34.98 -9.84 6.06
C PRO A 259 35.25 -9.32 4.65
N VAL A 260 35.30 -10.20 3.64
CA VAL A 260 35.53 -9.82 2.23
C VAL A 260 34.33 -9.05 1.67
N GLU A 261 33.12 -9.47 1.98
CA GLU A 261 31.87 -8.77 1.56
C GLU A 261 31.77 -7.40 2.22
N VAL A 262 32.08 -7.30 3.50
CA VAL A 262 32.15 -6.01 4.22
C VAL A 262 33.19 -5.07 3.60
N GLN A 263 34.36 -5.60 3.24
CA GLN A 263 35.39 -4.81 2.55
C GLN A 263 34.90 -4.36 1.16
N GLY A 264 34.17 -5.23 0.45
CA GLY A 264 33.51 -4.90 -0.83
C GLY A 264 32.50 -3.76 -0.69
N LEU A 265 31.63 -3.79 0.35
CA LEU A 265 30.74 -2.69 0.67
C LEU A 265 31.49 -1.38 0.89
N MET A 266 32.54 -1.41 1.71
CA MET A 266 33.34 -0.21 2.04
C MET A 266 34.07 0.37 0.82
N ASN A 267 34.48 -0.47 -0.12
CA ASN A 267 35.29 -0.02 -1.27
C ASN A 267 34.41 0.42 -2.46
N PHE A 268 33.20 -0.12 -2.62
CA PHE A 268 32.44 0.02 -3.87
C PHE A 268 31.02 0.57 -3.70
N VAL A 269 30.45 0.54 -2.49
CA VAL A 269 29.07 0.98 -2.26
C VAL A 269 29.06 2.36 -1.58
N HIS A 270 28.99 3.41 -2.42
CA HIS A 270 29.09 4.82 -1.98
C HIS A 270 27.91 5.69 -2.46
N GLY A 271 26.79 5.05 -2.82
CA GLY A 271 25.64 5.74 -3.43
C GLY A 271 25.82 6.01 -4.92
N PRO A 272 24.90 6.76 -5.55
CA PRO A 272 24.90 7.03 -6.98
C PRO A 272 26.08 7.90 -7.42
N ASN A 273 26.71 7.51 -8.53
CA ASN A 273 27.77 8.27 -9.21
C ASN A 273 27.51 8.31 -10.72
N ALA A 274 28.48 8.80 -11.52
CA ALA A 274 28.37 8.89 -12.97
C ALA A 274 28.15 7.55 -13.67
N ASP A 275 28.69 6.46 -13.09
CA ASP A 275 28.61 5.11 -13.66
C ASP A 275 27.35 4.36 -13.21
N GLY A 276 26.62 4.89 -12.25
CA GLY A 276 25.43 4.28 -11.68
C GLY A 276 25.45 4.19 -10.15
N SER A 277 24.65 3.30 -9.59
CA SER A 277 24.61 3.01 -8.16
C SER A 277 25.04 1.57 -7.91
N THR A 278 26.16 1.39 -7.23
CA THR A 278 26.67 0.05 -6.87
C THR A 278 26.05 -0.40 -5.56
N PHE A 279 25.69 -1.68 -5.49
CA PHE A 279 25.12 -2.32 -4.31
C PHE A 279 25.59 -3.77 -4.20
N LEU A 280 25.55 -4.33 -2.99
CA LEU A 280 25.77 -5.75 -2.75
C LEU A 280 24.42 -6.47 -2.71
N ALA A 281 24.27 -7.51 -3.52
CA ALA A 281 23.15 -8.42 -3.43
C ALA A 281 23.59 -9.74 -2.81
N GLN A 282 22.89 -10.19 -1.77
CA GLN A 282 23.04 -11.51 -1.16
C GLN A 282 21.83 -12.36 -1.50
N PHE A 283 22.07 -13.56 -2.01
CA PHE A 283 21.06 -14.52 -2.41
C PHE A 283 21.17 -15.78 -1.55
N GLU A 284 20.06 -16.21 -0.97
CA GLU A 284 19.95 -17.50 -0.30
C GLU A 284 19.69 -18.60 -1.34
N THR A 285 20.53 -19.62 -1.36
CA THR A 285 20.35 -20.79 -2.21
C THR A 285 20.22 -22.06 -1.38
N LYS A 286 19.83 -23.16 -2.02
CA LYS A 286 19.70 -24.46 -1.35
C LYS A 286 21.02 -24.98 -0.77
N SER A 287 22.15 -24.59 -1.35
CA SER A 287 23.47 -25.07 -0.95
C SER A 287 24.17 -24.12 0.03
N SER A 288 24.18 -22.83 -0.27
CA SER A 288 24.82 -21.79 0.54
C SER A 288 24.42 -20.41 0.03
N PRO A 289 24.41 -19.38 0.89
CA PRO A 289 24.26 -18.01 0.41
C PRO A 289 25.48 -17.62 -0.45
N PHE A 290 25.24 -16.77 -1.45
CA PHE A 290 26.30 -16.12 -2.18
C PHE A 290 26.00 -14.63 -2.35
N SER A 291 27.04 -13.83 -2.47
CA SER A 291 26.93 -12.39 -2.63
C SER A 291 27.65 -11.92 -3.89
N GLN A 292 27.06 -10.91 -4.54
CA GLN A 292 27.60 -10.30 -5.75
C GLN A 292 27.42 -8.78 -5.72
N LEU A 293 28.44 -8.04 -6.13
CA LEU A 293 28.33 -6.61 -6.40
C LEU A 293 27.71 -6.39 -7.77
N PHE A 294 26.72 -5.50 -7.81
CA PHE A 294 26.06 -5.05 -9.04
C PHE A 294 26.11 -3.53 -9.13
N THR A 295 26.13 -3.00 -10.35
CA THR A 295 25.97 -1.57 -10.60
C THR A 295 24.70 -1.35 -11.42
N LEU A 296 23.75 -0.62 -10.87
CA LEU A 296 22.51 -0.22 -11.53
C LEU A 296 22.75 1.07 -12.31
N THR A 297 22.60 1.01 -13.63
CA THR A 297 22.73 2.15 -14.55
C THR A 297 21.40 2.44 -15.25
N PRO A 298 20.46 3.15 -14.60
CA PRO A 298 19.18 3.47 -15.23
C PRO A 298 19.39 4.49 -16.35
N GLY A 299 18.71 4.28 -17.48
CA GLY A 299 18.72 5.23 -18.58
C GLY A 299 18.04 6.58 -18.24
N PRO A 300 18.30 7.64 -19.01
CA PRO A 300 17.83 9.01 -18.72
C PRO A 300 16.31 9.13 -18.50
N MET A 301 15.50 8.38 -19.25
CA MET A 301 14.04 8.35 -19.09
C MET A 301 13.62 7.89 -17.70
N ARG A 302 14.30 6.86 -17.16
CA ARG A 302 14.02 6.31 -15.83
C ARG A 302 14.56 7.24 -14.74
N LEU A 303 15.73 7.81 -14.93
CA LEU A 303 16.27 8.82 -14.01
C LEU A 303 15.29 9.98 -13.83
N TRP A 304 14.75 10.53 -14.93
CA TRP A 304 13.75 11.59 -14.85
C TRP A 304 12.42 11.13 -14.25
N ALA A 305 12.00 9.89 -14.44
CA ALA A 305 10.79 9.36 -13.79
C ALA A 305 10.93 9.30 -12.26
N LEU A 306 12.14 8.99 -11.77
CA LEU A 306 12.44 8.73 -10.36
C LEU A 306 13.10 9.91 -9.64
N SER A 307 13.46 11.00 -10.36
CA SER A 307 14.11 12.16 -9.75
C SER A 307 13.24 12.82 -8.67
N THR A 308 13.82 13.04 -7.49
CA THR A 308 13.14 13.58 -6.29
C THR A 308 13.65 14.95 -5.86
N THR A 309 14.74 15.48 -6.48
CA THR A 309 15.24 16.82 -6.13
C THR A 309 14.18 17.88 -6.43
N ALA A 310 14.15 18.95 -5.66
CA ALA A 310 13.11 19.97 -5.76
C ALA A 310 13.07 20.61 -7.15
N GLU A 311 14.22 20.93 -7.69
CA GLU A 311 14.37 21.55 -9.02
C GLU A 311 13.94 20.61 -10.14
N ASP A 312 14.38 19.36 -10.11
CA ASP A 312 14.03 18.36 -11.11
C ASP A 312 12.53 18.04 -11.08
N ARG A 313 11.98 17.94 -9.87
CA ARG A 313 10.53 17.69 -9.69
C ARG A 313 9.71 18.88 -10.20
N LYS A 314 10.12 20.13 -9.88
CA LYS A 314 9.45 21.34 -10.36
C LYS A 314 9.43 21.37 -11.88
N LEU A 315 10.58 21.24 -12.54
CA LEU A 315 10.68 21.24 -14.00
C LEU A 315 9.86 20.12 -14.64
N ARG A 316 9.94 18.91 -14.09
CA ARG A 316 9.17 17.76 -14.59
C ARG A 316 7.67 18.00 -14.49
N MET A 317 7.16 18.53 -13.36
CA MET A 317 5.74 18.80 -13.18
C MET A 317 5.26 19.90 -14.14
N MET A 318 6.00 20.98 -14.32
CA MET A 318 5.64 22.03 -15.28
C MET A 318 5.50 21.47 -16.70
N LEU A 319 6.39 20.58 -17.12
CA LEU A 319 6.28 19.92 -18.42
C LEU A 319 5.12 18.91 -18.49
N TYR A 320 4.79 18.23 -17.40
CA TYR A 320 3.63 17.34 -17.34
C TYR A 320 2.30 18.07 -17.45
N ASP A 321 2.25 19.33 -17.00
CA ASP A 321 1.07 20.18 -17.16
C ASP A 321 0.95 20.71 -18.61
N ALA A 322 2.08 20.85 -19.34
CA ALA A 322 2.11 21.38 -20.69
C ALA A 322 2.01 20.31 -21.80
N MET A 323 2.39 19.07 -21.52
CA MET A 323 2.44 17.99 -22.52
C MET A 323 2.28 16.59 -21.90
N PRO A 324 1.98 15.54 -22.72
CA PRO A 324 1.91 14.16 -22.23
C PRO A 324 3.19 13.71 -21.50
N ARG A 325 3.03 13.01 -20.37
CA ARG A 325 4.13 12.62 -19.47
C ARG A 325 5.29 11.90 -20.16
N ASP A 326 4.99 11.06 -21.16
CA ASP A 326 6.03 10.35 -21.91
C ASP A 326 6.83 11.30 -22.80
N ALA A 327 6.17 12.22 -23.51
CA ALA A 327 6.82 13.24 -24.30
C ALA A 327 7.71 14.14 -23.44
N ALA A 328 7.20 14.61 -22.30
CA ALA A 328 7.95 15.41 -21.33
C ALA A 328 9.23 14.68 -20.86
N ARG A 329 9.12 13.39 -20.50
CA ARG A 329 10.28 12.60 -20.09
C ARG A 329 11.29 12.40 -21.21
N ARG A 330 10.85 12.19 -22.46
CA ARG A 330 11.74 12.11 -23.64
C ARG A 330 12.49 13.42 -23.86
N LEU A 331 11.80 14.55 -23.74
CA LEU A 331 12.40 15.88 -23.84
C LEU A 331 13.47 16.09 -22.76
N LEU A 332 13.11 15.82 -21.50
CA LEU A 332 14.02 15.91 -20.36
C LEU A 332 15.23 14.98 -20.50
N ALA A 333 15.01 13.74 -20.91
CA ALA A 333 16.09 12.76 -21.12
C ALA A 333 17.04 13.18 -22.22
N LYS A 334 16.53 13.80 -23.30
CA LYS A 334 17.35 14.33 -24.38
C LYS A 334 18.14 15.55 -23.95
N ARG A 335 17.50 16.50 -23.23
CA ARG A 335 18.12 17.76 -22.82
C ARG A 335 19.08 17.59 -21.64
N PHE A 336 18.75 16.72 -20.71
CA PHE A 336 19.50 16.44 -19.49
C PHE A 336 19.69 14.93 -19.29
N PRO A 337 20.64 14.31 -20.03
CA PRO A 337 20.86 12.85 -19.97
C PRO A 337 21.29 12.35 -18.59
N SER A 338 21.85 13.22 -17.74
CA SER A 338 22.23 12.89 -16.36
C SER A 338 21.03 12.66 -15.42
N GLY A 339 19.80 12.94 -15.87
CA GLY A 339 18.59 12.84 -15.04
C GLY A 339 18.38 14.01 -14.09
N SER A 340 19.17 15.11 -14.22
CA SER A 340 19.04 16.28 -13.37
C SER A 340 19.36 17.58 -14.12
N CYS A 341 18.57 18.62 -13.83
CA CYS A 341 18.80 19.99 -14.28
C CYS A 341 19.58 20.85 -13.27
N LYS A 342 20.01 20.28 -12.15
CA LYS A 342 20.63 21.02 -11.03
C LYS A 342 21.79 21.91 -11.45
N LYS A 343 22.69 21.43 -12.29
CA LYS A 343 23.82 22.23 -12.81
C LYS A 343 23.38 23.48 -13.59
N LEU A 344 22.29 23.38 -14.36
CA LEU A 344 21.73 24.53 -15.08
C LEU A 344 21.10 25.54 -14.13
N VAL A 345 20.35 25.06 -13.13
CA VAL A 345 19.76 25.93 -12.10
C VAL A 345 20.83 26.66 -11.29
N GLU A 346 21.88 25.96 -10.88
CA GLU A 346 23.01 26.58 -10.16
C GLU A 346 23.69 27.65 -10.99
N ARG A 347 23.97 27.40 -12.29
CA ARG A 347 24.54 28.38 -13.21
C ARG A 347 23.62 29.62 -13.33
N ARG A 348 22.31 29.44 -13.50
CA ARG A 348 21.35 30.53 -13.61
C ARG A 348 21.15 31.33 -12.34
N LYS A 349 21.19 30.67 -11.16
CA LYS A 349 21.22 31.40 -9.89
C LYS A 349 22.44 32.32 -9.78
N GLN A 350 23.58 31.90 -10.32
CA GLN A 350 24.79 32.71 -10.38
C GLN A 350 24.65 33.88 -11.39
N GLU A 351 23.90 33.65 -12.47
CA GLU A 351 23.65 34.65 -13.55
C GLU A 351 22.41 35.54 -13.28
N GLN A 352 21.72 35.39 -12.14
CA GLN A 352 20.56 36.22 -11.69
C GLN A 352 19.32 36.17 -12.59
N PHE A 353 19.05 35.08 -13.30
CA PHE A 353 17.86 34.91 -14.13
C PHE A 353 16.62 34.47 -13.37
N ALA A 354 15.42 34.87 -13.83
CA ALA A 354 14.14 34.55 -13.24
C ALA A 354 13.63 33.13 -13.60
N ASP A 355 12.84 32.49 -12.72
CA ASP A 355 12.30 31.15 -12.91
C ASP A 355 11.47 30.95 -14.21
N ALA A 356 10.84 32.00 -14.74
CA ALA A 356 10.03 31.95 -15.96
C ALA A 356 10.87 31.70 -17.22
N GLU A 357 12.02 32.39 -17.37
CA GLU A 357 12.93 32.24 -18.53
C GLU A 357 13.54 30.82 -18.58
N PHE A 358 13.59 30.14 -17.43
CA PHE A 358 14.10 28.78 -17.34
C PHE A 358 13.23 27.73 -18.07
N VAL A 359 11.89 27.92 -18.05
CA VAL A 359 10.96 27.03 -18.75
C VAL A 359 10.97 27.30 -20.24
N ASP A 360 11.01 28.57 -20.61
CA ASP A 360 11.02 28.99 -22.01
C ASP A 360 12.29 28.49 -22.74
N GLU A 361 13.48 28.57 -22.13
CA GLU A 361 14.69 28.02 -22.73
C GLU A 361 14.71 26.47 -22.80
N ALA A 362 14.08 25.78 -21.85
CA ALA A 362 13.89 24.34 -21.93
C ALA A 362 12.90 23.95 -23.04
N MET A 363 11.94 24.83 -23.35
CA MET A 363 10.93 24.67 -24.40
C MET A 363 11.40 25.22 -25.76
N GLU A 364 12.07 26.37 -25.82
CA GLU A 364 12.47 27.08 -27.07
C GLU A 364 13.55 26.37 -27.87
N SER A 365 14.36 25.49 -27.26
CA SER A 365 15.37 24.80 -28.05
C SER A 365 14.77 23.72 -28.95
N SER A 366 14.15 24.14 -30.05
CA SER A 366 14.01 23.48 -31.38
C SER A 366 13.51 22.01 -31.43
N VAL A 367 12.95 21.44 -30.38
CA VAL A 367 12.47 20.07 -30.40
C VAL A 367 10.98 20.01 -30.74
N ILE A 368 10.23 21.09 -30.50
CA ILE A 368 8.82 21.19 -30.89
C ILE A 368 8.67 21.29 -32.41
N GLU A 369 9.60 21.93 -33.12
CA GLU A 369 9.57 22.07 -34.60
C GLU A 369 9.95 20.78 -35.37
N LYS A 370 10.50 19.76 -34.70
CA LYS A 370 10.93 18.50 -35.36
C LYS A 370 10.09 17.28 -35.00
N ILE A 371 9.01 17.47 -34.23
CA ILE A 371 8.05 16.41 -33.86
C ILE A 371 6.68 16.60 -34.55
N GLY A 372 6.59 17.68 -35.41
CA GLY A 372 5.47 17.85 -36.34
C GLY A 372 5.55 16.89 -37.53
#